data_f740dca41aaad84c3099a38bac9643b8
#
_entry.id   f740dca41aaad84c3099a38bac9643b8
#
_cell.length_a   1.000
_cell.length_b   1.000
_cell.length_c   1.000
_cell.angle_alpha   90.00
_cell.angle_beta   90.00
_cell.angle_gamma   90.00
#
_symmetry.space_group_name_H-M   'P 1'
#
loop_
_entity.id
_entity.type
_entity.pdbx_description
1 polymer ?
#
loop_
_entity_poly.entity_id
_entity_poly.type
_entity_poly.pdbx_seq_one_letter_code
_entity_poly.pdbx_strand_id
1 'polypeptide(L)'
;MDLANVGRQIQNDKDAGAIRSVLSQKREALRCIEREMARLAENKRGIEEDLVRLGAVLAPHMHSLVPNEVLSHIFVLLALGHGPAEFPVPKDNAPPQFAVSHVSSRWRRVALHTPELWNDTYLIYPRNRLGHLLRLHQLWLIRARMLPVTLSIWFNKLSDSDELGVALQSILFPVQIKRLSLRITYEQFIALSTLPTMHLSEFELDVMFPFNHEDLSMNDPHPLVTRLQSVTFRFKEPNLEALNWIDSLRPCLPWSQLRSLNFCIFVQDLHPIFGILRQTPMLEALALSICRSAVLDPLLMPLLRTLAVNINLASFDNDNHTQVLRSFTCPSLTKFSLVTCGSWTREIPEILKRQYNMQGLREFEFKGPFALHVSSCLRNAPMLHSLSLRPAVLDDEAVTGVSNGSLGRFLRKLEIQTKCDVGDLFAMVEARKKMVDELLKNGCSWREGITILKDVVMIPSSKENLKGCKERIISLKAAGIAITFL
;
A
#
# COMPACT_ATOMS: atom_id res chain seq x y z
N MET A 1 9.30 -68.52 54.49
CA MET A 1 9.25 -68.16 53.06
C MET A 1 7.78 -68.23 52.63
N ASP A 2 7.23 -67.10 52.32
CA ASP A 2 5.77 -66.93 52.16
C ASP A 2 5.37 -67.36 50.75
N LEU A 3 4.71 -68.56 50.66
CA LEU A 3 4.30 -69.18 49.40
C LEU A 3 3.38 -68.27 48.56
N ALA A 4 2.71 -67.30 49.22
CA ALA A 4 1.88 -66.28 48.55
C ALA A 4 2.73 -65.25 47.78
N ASN A 5 3.92 -64.94 48.23
CA ASN A 5 4.84 -64.05 47.52
C ASN A 5 5.48 -64.73 46.31
N VAL A 6 5.77 -65.98 46.40
CA VAL A 6 6.33 -66.79 45.29
C VAL A 6 5.26 -66.93 44.14
N GLY A 7 4.01 -67.17 44.54
CA GLY A 7 2.90 -67.25 43.55
C GLY A 7 2.65 -65.88 42.81
N ARG A 8 2.72 -64.75 43.51
CA ARG A 8 2.61 -63.40 42.89
C ARG A 8 3.79 -63.11 41.98
N GLN A 9 5.00 -63.52 42.33
CA GLN A 9 6.21 -63.30 41.54
C GLN A 9 6.17 -64.13 40.23
N ILE A 10 5.68 -65.38 40.27
CA ILE A 10 5.47 -66.27 39.08
C ILE A 10 4.40 -65.66 38.17
N GLN A 11 3.31 -65.10 38.71
CA GLN A 11 2.26 -64.49 37.93
C GLN A 11 2.77 -63.18 37.26
N ASN A 12 3.50 -62.36 38.00
CA ASN A 12 4.12 -61.16 37.44
C ASN A 12 5.15 -61.47 36.35
N ASP A 13 5.93 -62.57 36.49
CA ASP A 13 6.88 -62.97 35.44
C ASP A 13 6.17 -63.48 34.17
N LYS A 14 5.05 -64.18 34.29
CA LYS A 14 4.22 -64.61 33.14
C LYS A 14 3.61 -63.39 32.45
N ASP A 15 3.07 -62.47 33.21
CA ASP A 15 2.49 -61.24 32.66
C ASP A 15 3.55 -60.36 31.99
N ALA A 16 4.77 -60.25 32.60
CA ALA A 16 5.90 -59.59 31.98
C ALA A 16 6.38 -60.26 30.70
N GLY A 17 6.32 -61.58 30.63
CA GLY A 17 6.61 -62.34 29.42
C GLY A 17 5.60 -62.06 28.28
N ALA A 18 4.32 -62.04 28.62
CA ALA A 18 3.25 -61.72 27.67
C ALA A 18 3.36 -60.27 27.14
N ILE A 19 3.64 -59.32 28.01
CA ILE A 19 3.86 -57.93 27.64
C ILE A 19 5.08 -57.78 26.70
N ARG A 20 6.20 -58.46 27.01
CA ARG A 20 7.39 -58.45 26.14
C ARG A 20 7.09 -59.01 24.75
N SER A 21 6.32 -60.08 24.68
CA SER A 21 5.88 -60.69 23.41
C SER A 21 5.05 -59.69 22.59
N VAL A 22 4.06 -59.04 23.19
CA VAL A 22 3.22 -58.03 22.54
C VAL A 22 4.06 -56.82 22.08
N LEU A 23 4.98 -56.34 22.90
CA LEU A 23 5.90 -55.27 22.54
C LEU A 23 6.80 -55.66 21.36
N SER A 24 7.33 -56.90 21.35
CA SER A 24 8.11 -57.41 20.22
C SER A 24 7.30 -57.44 18.93
N GLN A 25 6.06 -57.94 18.99
CA GLN A 25 5.16 -57.97 17.85
C GLN A 25 4.81 -56.54 17.34
N LYS A 26 4.54 -55.61 18.25
CA LYS A 26 4.26 -54.20 17.88
C LYS A 26 5.48 -53.52 17.26
N ARG A 27 6.68 -53.77 17.77
CA ARG A 27 7.94 -53.28 17.19
C ARG A 27 8.16 -53.81 15.77
N GLU A 28 7.90 -55.11 15.54
CA GLU A 28 8.04 -55.69 14.21
C GLU A 28 7.00 -55.11 13.22
N ALA A 29 5.74 -54.94 13.66
CA ALA A 29 4.73 -54.25 12.88
C ALA A 29 5.12 -52.82 12.52
N LEU A 30 5.70 -52.08 13.47
CA LEU A 30 6.21 -50.73 13.24
C LEU A 30 7.33 -50.71 12.19
N ARG A 31 8.30 -51.63 12.29
CA ARG A 31 9.37 -51.76 11.29
C ARG A 31 8.83 -52.11 9.89
N CYS A 32 7.75 -52.91 9.82
CA CYS A 32 7.10 -53.23 8.55
C CYS A 32 6.46 -51.97 7.94
N ILE A 33 5.78 -51.17 8.74
CA ILE A 33 5.17 -49.92 8.30
C ILE A 33 6.26 -48.91 7.85
N GLU A 34 7.34 -48.80 8.60
CA GLU A 34 8.47 -47.89 8.24
C GLU A 34 9.11 -48.29 6.90
N ARG A 35 9.28 -49.62 6.64
CA ARG A 35 9.78 -50.11 5.35
C ARG A 35 8.81 -49.81 4.20
N GLU A 36 7.52 -49.95 4.41
CA GLU A 36 6.52 -49.62 3.38
C GLU A 36 6.43 -48.13 3.12
N MET A 37 6.52 -47.29 4.16
CA MET A 37 6.61 -45.83 4.00
C MET A 37 7.85 -45.41 3.20
N ALA A 38 9.01 -46.01 3.47
CA ALA A 38 10.23 -45.76 2.70
C ALA A 38 10.06 -46.15 1.24
N ARG A 39 9.42 -47.29 0.95
CA ARG A 39 9.12 -47.75 -0.41
C ARG A 39 8.17 -46.79 -1.15
N LEU A 40 7.12 -46.33 -0.46
CA LEU A 40 6.16 -45.39 -1.03
C LEU A 40 6.81 -44.02 -1.29
N ALA A 41 7.70 -43.55 -0.41
CA ALA A 41 8.45 -42.34 -0.61
C ALA A 41 9.37 -42.40 -1.84
N GLU A 42 10.04 -43.53 -2.06
CA GLU A 42 10.86 -43.77 -3.24
C GLU A 42 10.03 -43.82 -4.53
N ASN A 43 8.88 -44.52 -4.51
CA ASN A 43 7.96 -44.54 -5.65
C ASN A 43 7.44 -43.11 -5.97
N LYS A 44 7.08 -42.34 -4.93
CA LYS A 44 6.66 -40.95 -5.11
C LYS A 44 7.74 -40.13 -5.80
N ARG A 45 9.00 -40.24 -5.35
CA ARG A 45 10.14 -39.54 -5.98
C ARG A 45 10.31 -39.95 -7.44
N GLY A 46 10.23 -41.24 -7.76
CA GLY A 46 10.28 -41.73 -9.14
C GLY A 46 9.19 -41.12 -10.04
N ILE A 47 7.96 -41.05 -9.53
CA ILE A 47 6.84 -40.47 -10.27
C ILE A 47 7.07 -38.94 -10.47
N GLU A 48 7.56 -38.23 -9.45
CA GLU A 48 7.87 -36.81 -9.55
C GLU A 48 8.99 -36.54 -10.59
N GLU A 49 10.04 -37.37 -10.63
CA GLU A 49 11.09 -37.32 -11.65
C GLU A 49 10.56 -37.57 -13.06
N ASP A 50 9.68 -38.56 -13.22
CA ASP A 50 9.03 -38.88 -14.52
C ASP A 50 8.10 -37.74 -14.96
N LEU A 51 7.34 -37.11 -14.06
CA LEU A 51 6.51 -35.95 -14.36
C LEU A 51 7.35 -34.77 -14.85
N VAL A 52 8.48 -34.50 -14.21
CA VAL A 52 9.43 -33.48 -14.65
C VAL A 52 9.98 -33.82 -16.04
N ARG A 53 10.38 -35.06 -16.28
CA ARG A 53 10.92 -35.52 -17.57
C ARG A 53 9.88 -35.40 -18.68
N LEU A 54 8.65 -35.90 -18.46
CA LEU A 54 7.54 -35.81 -19.41
C LEU A 54 7.13 -34.36 -19.65
N GLY A 55 7.09 -33.55 -18.59
CA GLY A 55 6.86 -32.12 -18.69
C GLY A 55 7.90 -31.41 -19.57
N ALA A 56 9.17 -31.76 -19.42
CA ALA A 56 10.24 -31.21 -20.24
C ALA A 56 10.11 -31.58 -21.73
N VAL A 57 9.61 -32.80 -22.03
CA VAL A 57 9.35 -33.23 -23.42
C VAL A 57 8.13 -32.52 -24.02
N LEU A 58 7.08 -32.28 -23.24
CA LEU A 58 5.86 -31.62 -23.70
C LEU A 58 6.00 -30.07 -23.76
N ALA A 59 6.85 -29.51 -22.93
CA ALA A 59 7.04 -28.05 -22.82
C ALA A 59 7.34 -27.36 -24.17
N PRO A 60 8.20 -27.87 -25.04
CA PRO A 60 8.47 -27.26 -26.35
C PRO A 60 7.24 -27.21 -27.26
N HIS A 61 6.38 -28.22 -27.21
CA HIS A 61 5.17 -28.26 -28.01
C HIS A 61 4.07 -27.34 -27.45
N MET A 62 3.87 -27.32 -26.16
CA MET A 62 2.90 -26.46 -25.53
C MET A 62 3.22 -24.97 -25.74
N HIS A 63 4.52 -24.59 -25.64
CA HIS A 63 4.93 -23.22 -25.90
C HIS A 63 4.72 -22.77 -27.37
N SER A 64 4.79 -23.70 -28.33
CA SER A 64 4.56 -23.38 -29.73
C SER A 64 3.10 -23.08 -30.06
N LEU A 65 2.18 -23.60 -29.27
CA LEU A 65 0.73 -23.43 -29.48
C LEU A 65 0.19 -22.11 -28.95
N VAL A 66 0.88 -21.47 -27.98
CA VAL A 66 0.42 -20.19 -27.42
C VAL A 66 0.71 -19.04 -28.39
N PRO A 67 -0.26 -18.24 -28.83
CA PRO A 67 -0.03 -17.07 -29.68
C PRO A 67 0.93 -16.06 -29.01
N ASN A 68 1.68 -15.30 -29.84
CA ASN A 68 2.66 -14.34 -29.33
C ASN A 68 1.99 -13.21 -28.50
N GLU A 69 0.76 -12.84 -28.85
CA GLU A 69 -0.05 -11.85 -28.17
C GLU A 69 -0.40 -12.30 -26.74
N VAL A 70 -0.74 -13.58 -26.58
CA VAL A 70 -1.05 -14.18 -25.29
C VAL A 70 0.23 -14.26 -24.43
N LEU A 71 1.36 -14.69 -25.02
CA LEU A 71 2.67 -14.67 -24.34
C LEU A 71 3.05 -13.26 -23.89
N SER A 72 2.90 -12.27 -24.77
CA SER A 72 3.13 -10.86 -24.45
C SER A 72 2.31 -10.41 -23.23
N HIS A 73 1.02 -10.73 -23.23
CA HIS A 73 0.11 -10.39 -22.12
C HIS A 73 0.50 -11.08 -20.81
N ILE A 74 0.85 -12.37 -20.87
CA ILE A 74 1.36 -13.12 -19.70
C ILE A 74 2.62 -12.47 -19.15
N PHE A 75 3.56 -12.05 -20.00
CA PHE A 75 4.78 -11.40 -19.57
C PHE A 75 4.53 -10.06 -18.89
N VAL A 76 3.59 -9.27 -19.42
CA VAL A 76 3.19 -7.99 -18.81
C VAL A 76 2.57 -8.23 -17.43
N LEU A 77 1.65 -9.19 -17.30
CA LEU A 77 1.04 -9.54 -16.01
C LEU A 77 2.08 -10.01 -14.99
N LEU A 78 3.07 -10.79 -15.44
CA LEU A 78 4.17 -11.24 -14.59
C LEU A 78 5.02 -10.07 -14.10
N ALA A 79 5.34 -9.13 -14.98
CA ALA A 79 6.10 -7.94 -14.62
C ALA A 79 5.35 -7.03 -13.64
N LEU A 80 4.06 -6.80 -13.86
CA LEU A 80 3.20 -6.00 -12.97
C LEU A 80 3.16 -6.54 -11.53
N GLY A 81 3.22 -7.85 -11.37
CA GLY A 81 3.23 -8.51 -10.05
C GLY A 81 4.55 -8.34 -9.27
N HIS A 82 5.64 -7.94 -9.93
CA HIS A 82 6.98 -7.85 -9.31
C HIS A 82 7.47 -6.41 -9.09
N GLY A 83 6.73 -5.41 -9.58
CA GLY A 83 7.13 -3.99 -9.50
C GLY A 83 8.14 -3.58 -10.60
N PRO A 84 8.71 -2.35 -10.50
CA PRO A 84 9.62 -1.81 -11.50
C PRO A 84 10.92 -2.61 -11.62
N ALA A 85 11.47 -2.66 -12.83
CA ALA A 85 12.74 -3.32 -13.06
C ALA A 85 13.90 -2.54 -12.42
N GLU A 86 14.62 -3.16 -11.50
CA GLU A 86 15.72 -2.55 -10.75
C GLU A 86 17.04 -2.68 -11.46
N PHE A 87 17.83 -1.58 -11.50
CA PHE A 87 19.18 -1.52 -12.00
C PHE A 87 20.13 -0.89 -10.98
N PRO A 88 21.33 -1.47 -10.72
CA PRO A 88 21.83 -2.72 -11.30
C PRO A 88 20.98 -3.92 -10.88
N VAL A 89 20.87 -4.91 -11.77
CA VAL A 89 20.07 -6.11 -11.52
C VAL A 89 20.60 -6.84 -10.28
N PRO A 90 19.77 -7.06 -9.24
CA PRO A 90 20.15 -7.83 -8.07
C PRO A 90 20.56 -9.26 -8.46
N LYS A 91 21.63 -9.79 -7.83
CA LYS A 91 22.16 -11.14 -8.16
C LYS A 91 21.13 -12.24 -7.92
N ASP A 92 20.32 -12.09 -6.87
CA ASP A 92 19.41 -13.13 -6.41
C ASP A 92 17.96 -12.94 -6.87
N ASN A 93 17.66 -11.81 -7.52
CA ASN A 93 16.30 -11.47 -7.94
C ASN A 93 16.28 -10.74 -9.28
N ALA A 94 16.58 -11.49 -10.34
CA ALA A 94 16.53 -10.93 -11.69
C ALA A 94 15.09 -10.51 -12.05
N PRO A 95 14.88 -9.29 -12.60
CA PRO A 95 13.58 -8.85 -13.04
C PRO A 95 12.93 -9.85 -14.01
N PRO A 96 11.60 -10.04 -13.94
CA PRO A 96 10.87 -10.99 -14.78
C PRO A 96 11.15 -10.84 -16.27
N GLN A 97 11.40 -9.62 -16.73
CA GLN A 97 11.74 -9.29 -18.12
C GLN A 97 12.99 -10.04 -18.60
N PHE A 98 14.00 -10.16 -17.72
CA PHE A 98 15.18 -10.98 -18.03
C PHE A 98 14.85 -12.46 -18.01
N ALA A 99 14.13 -12.94 -16.98
CA ALA A 99 13.76 -14.34 -16.86
C ALA A 99 13.03 -14.82 -18.12
N VAL A 100 11.97 -14.13 -18.56
CA VAL A 100 11.23 -14.52 -19.76
C VAL A 100 12.07 -14.41 -21.04
N SER A 101 12.99 -13.47 -21.12
CA SER A 101 13.87 -13.31 -22.29
C SER A 101 14.97 -14.39 -22.39
N HIS A 102 15.20 -15.17 -21.32
CA HIS A 102 16.18 -16.25 -21.28
C HIS A 102 15.61 -17.66 -21.45
N VAL A 103 14.27 -17.81 -21.48
CA VAL A 103 13.63 -19.15 -21.61
C VAL A 103 13.86 -19.76 -23.00
N SER A 104 13.64 -19.01 -24.08
CA SER A 104 13.84 -19.47 -25.45
C SER A 104 14.06 -18.30 -26.42
N SER A 105 14.55 -18.58 -27.63
CA SER A 105 14.69 -17.56 -28.68
C SER A 105 13.36 -16.92 -29.07
N ARG A 106 12.28 -17.69 -29.09
CA ARG A 106 10.92 -17.18 -29.33
C ARG A 106 10.47 -16.26 -28.23
N TRP A 107 10.59 -16.65 -26.96
CA TRP A 107 10.22 -15.85 -25.81
C TRP A 107 11.01 -14.54 -25.75
N ARG A 108 12.31 -14.62 -26.02
CA ARG A 108 13.17 -13.44 -26.14
C ARG A 108 12.65 -12.47 -27.19
N ARG A 109 12.29 -12.98 -28.38
CA ARG A 109 11.75 -12.15 -29.45
C ARG A 109 10.43 -11.50 -29.04
N VAL A 110 9.52 -12.24 -28.44
CA VAL A 110 8.25 -11.70 -27.92
C VAL A 110 8.51 -10.64 -26.86
N ALA A 111 9.34 -10.92 -25.86
CA ALA A 111 9.68 -9.98 -24.80
C ALA A 111 10.27 -8.68 -25.34
N LEU A 112 11.24 -8.76 -26.27
CA LEU A 112 11.87 -7.59 -26.87
C LEU A 112 10.89 -6.75 -27.73
N HIS A 113 9.81 -7.33 -28.22
CA HIS A 113 8.78 -6.66 -29.01
C HIS A 113 7.56 -6.26 -28.20
N THR A 114 7.57 -6.44 -26.88
CA THR A 114 6.50 -6.04 -25.96
C THR A 114 6.94 -4.80 -25.18
N PRO A 115 6.65 -3.58 -25.66
CA PRO A 115 7.17 -2.34 -25.06
C PRO A 115 6.74 -2.13 -23.60
N GLU A 116 5.56 -2.65 -23.22
CA GLU A 116 4.99 -2.56 -21.86
C GLU A 116 5.87 -3.21 -20.80
N LEU A 117 6.75 -4.14 -21.19
CA LEU A 117 7.71 -4.76 -20.27
C LEU A 117 8.85 -3.81 -19.86
N TRP A 118 9.10 -2.77 -20.63
CA TRP A 118 10.29 -1.93 -20.54
C TRP A 118 10.00 -0.49 -20.08
N ASN A 119 8.74 -0.16 -19.83
CA ASN A 119 8.29 1.20 -19.54
C ASN A 119 8.26 1.58 -18.06
N ASP A 120 8.61 0.66 -17.15
CA ASP A 120 8.70 0.92 -15.71
C ASP A 120 10.06 0.47 -15.18
N THR A 121 10.87 1.43 -14.74
CA THR A 121 12.26 1.17 -14.36
C THR A 121 12.70 1.95 -13.13
N TYR A 122 13.55 1.31 -12.34
CA TYR A 122 14.13 1.82 -11.12
C TYR A 122 15.66 1.76 -11.18
N LEU A 123 16.30 2.90 -11.09
CA LEU A 123 17.75 3.03 -11.19
C LEU A 123 18.35 3.38 -9.83
N ILE A 124 19.31 2.59 -9.40
CA ILE A 124 20.18 2.91 -8.26
C ILE A 124 21.58 3.19 -8.83
N TYR A 125 22.05 4.42 -8.69
CA TYR A 125 23.38 4.78 -9.14
C TYR A 125 24.44 4.52 -8.06
N PRO A 126 25.32 3.50 -8.25
CA PRO A 126 26.52 3.34 -7.45
C PRO A 126 27.61 4.32 -7.92
N ARG A 127 28.47 4.78 -7.01
CA ARG A 127 29.54 5.77 -7.25
C ARG A 127 30.45 5.54 -8.46
N ASN A 128 30.70 4.29 -8.86
CA ASN A 128 31.86 3.97 -9.69
C ASN A 128 31.54 3.38 -11.08
N ARG A 129 30.29 3.39 -11.54
CA ARG A 129 29.90 2.74 -12.83
C ARG A 129 28.84 3.49 -13.61
N LEU A 130 28.78 4.80 -13.48
CA LEU A 130 27.72 5.64 -14.05
C LEU A 130 27.59 5.42 -15.58
N GLY A 131 28.67 5.54 -16.35
CA GLY A 131 28.60 5.47 -17.80
C GLY A 131 28.14 4.12 -18.36
N HIS A 132 28.53 3.00 -17.74
CA HIS A 132 28.08 1.68 -18.16
C HIS A 132 26.60 1.44 -17.88
N LEU A 133 26.15 1.81 -16.69
CA LEU A 133 24.73 1.69 -16.30
C LEU A 133 23.84 2.60 -17.13
N LEU A 134 24.29 3.79 -17.48
CA LEU A 134 23.58 4.70 -18.39
C LEU A 134 23.33 4.06 -19.75
N ARG A 135 24.36 3.46 -20.36
CA ARG A 135 24.21 2.76 -21.65
C ARG A 135 23.22 1.59 -21.57
N LEU A 136 23.31 0.77 -20.53
CA LEU A 136 22.37 -0.34 -20.33
C LEU A 136 20.93 0.19 -20.16
N HIS A 137 20.77 1.25 -19.41
CA HIS A 137 19.47 1.86 -19.18
C HIS A 137 18.89 2.52 -20.45
N GLN A 138 19.71 3.20 -21.23
CA GLN A 138 19.30 3.70 -22.55
C GLN A 138 18.81 2.58 -23.47
N LEU A 139 19.53 1.45 -23.53
CA LEU A 139 19.11 0.27 -24.29
C LEU A 139 17.78 -0.32 -23.78
N TRP A 140 17.53 -0.21 -22.48
CA TRP A 140 16.25 -0.62 -21.88
C TRP A 140 15.13 0.32 -22.31
N LEU A 141 15.31 1.62 -22.15
CA LEU A 141 14.31 2.64 -22.49
C LEU A 141 13.95 2.67 -23.99
N ILE A 142 14.92 2.42 -24.87
CA ILE A 142 14.66 2.30 -26.31
C ILE A 142 13.65 1.19 -26.62
N ARG A 143 13.60 0.14 -25.81
CA ARG A 143 12.63 -0.96 -25.97
C ARG A 143 11.21 -0.57 -25.57
N ALA A 144 11.04 0.41 -24.71
CA ALA A 144 9.72 0.99 -24.40
C ALA A 144 9.12 1.72 -25.61
N ARG A 145 9.91 2.03 -26.64
CA ARG A 145 9.50 2.71 -27.87
C ARG A 145 8.81 4.04 -27.58
N MET A 146 7.56 4.18 -28.08
CA MET A 146 6.76 5.40 -27.93
C MET A 146 5.86 5.39 -26.67
N LEU A 147 5.94 4.34 -25.84
CA LEU A 147 5.14 4.29 -24.63
C LEU A 147 5.68 5.27 -23.58
N PRO A 148 4.77 5.95 -22.84
CA PRO A 148 5.17 6.78 -21.73
C PRO A 148 5.86 5.96 -20.65
N VAL A 149 7.03 6.42 -20.18
CA VAL A 149 7.88 5.73 -19.23
C VAL A 149 7.66 6.23 -17.81
N THR A 150 7.61 5.29 -16.85
CA THR A 150 7.76 5.54 -15.42
C THR A 150 9.22 5.30 -15.05
N LEU A 151 9.88 6.33 -14.54
CA LEU A 151 11.31 6.31 -14.23
C LEU A 151 11.56 6.72 -12.79
N SER A 152 12.17 5.86 -12.01
CA SER A 152 12.63 6.15 -10.66
C SER A 152 14.14 6.11 -10.58
N ILE A 153 14.77 7.17 -10.09
CA ILE A 153 16.24 7.29 -10.04
C ILE A 153 16.68 7.61 -8.61
N TRP A 154 17.57 6.79 -8.07
CA TRP A 154 18.18 6.98 -6.76
C TRP A 154 19.69 7.15 -6.86
N PHE A 155 20.16 8.24 -6.30
CA PHE A 155 21.59 8.52 -6.19
C PHE A 155 22.07 8.17 -4.78
N ASN A 156 22.91 7.17 -4.66
CA ASN A 156 23.33 6.62 -3.35
C ASN A 156 24.38 7.44 -2.59
N LYS A 157 25.03 8.40 -3.20
CA LYS A 157 25.91 9.46 -2.62
C LYS A 157 26.46 10.35 -3.74
N LEU A 158 26.77 11.57 -3.37
CA LEU A 158 27.36 12.65 -4.16
C LEU A 158 28.48 12.18 -5.13
N SER A 159 28.18 12.15 -6.39
CA SER A 159 29.13 12.35 -7.47
C SER A 159 29.02 13.81 -7.89
N ASP A 160 30.04 14.36 -8.51
CA ASP A 160 30.06 15.74 -8.98
C ASP A 160 28.77 16.10 -9.71
N SER A 161 28.21 17.27 -9.38
CA SER A 161 26.92 17.77 -9.91
C SER A 161 26.90 17.80 -11.44
N ASP A 162 28.03 18.06 -12.07
CA ASP A 162 28.17 18.20 -13.51
C ASP A 162 28.02 16.87 -14.26
N GLU A 163 28.59 15.78 -13.74
CA GLU A 163 28.39 14.43 -14.31
C GLU A 163 26.93 13.99 -14.26
N LEU A 164 26.23 14.39 -13.21
CA LEU A 164 24.82 14.06 -13.03
C LEU A 164 23.94 14.78 -14.06
N GLY A 165 24.16 16.09 -14.30
CA GLY A 165 23.39 16.85 -15.28
C GLY A 165 23.48 16.22 -16.68
N VAL A 166 24.69 15.88 -17.11
CA VAL A 166 24.94 15.20 -18.39
C VAL A 166 24.30 13.81 -18.44
N ALA A 167 24.38 13.06 -17.34
CA ALA A 167 23.80 11.74 -17.22
C ALA A 167 22.28 11.77 -17.35
N LEU A 168 21.62 12.65 -16.60
CA LEU A 168 20.16 12.80 -16.63
C LEU A 168 19.69 13.32 -17.99
N GLN A 169 20.38 14.27 -18.59
CA GLN A 169 20.08 14.75 -19.92
C GLN A 169 20.09 13.61 -20.95
N SER A 170 21.09 12.75 -20.90
CA SER A 170 21.21 11.61 -21.82
C SER A 170 20.09 10.57 -21.65
N ILE A 171 19.53 10.42 -20.45
CA ILE A 171 18.44 9.47 -20.15
C ILE A 171 17.07 10.08 -20.47
N LEU A 172 16.85 11.34 -20.08
CA LEU A 172 15.54 11.96 -20.11
C LEU A 172 15.15 12.44 -21.51
N PHE A 173 16.14 12.77 -22.35
CA PHE A 173 15.91 13.36 -23.67
C PHE A 173 15.29 12.42 -24.72
N PRO A 174 15.65 11.12 -24.81
CA PRO A 174 15.16 10.26 -25.88
C PRO A 174 13.78 9.64 -25.64
N VAL A 175 13.15 9.85 -24.48
CA VAL A 175 11.93 9.14 -24.09
C VAL A 175 10.83 10.09 -23.58
N GLN A 176 9.59 9.71 -23.83
CA GLN A 176 8.43 10.37 -23.20
C GLN A 176 8.29 9.87 -21.77
N ILE A 177 8.62 10.72 -20.81
CA ILE A 177 8.48 10.36 -19.39
C ILE A 177 7.10 10.81 -18.91
N LYS A 178 6.30 9.88 -18.42
CA LYS A 178 5.02 10.15 -17.77
C LYS A 178 5.20 10.48 -16.30
N ARG A 179 5.96 9.64 -15.59
CA ARG A 179 6.24 9.78 -14.16
C ARG A 179 7.75 9.75 -13.95
N LEU A 180 8.23 10.73 -13.21
CA LEU A 180 9.61 10.79 -12.76
C LEU A 180 9.66 10.84 -11.24
N SER A 181 10.33 9.85 -10.63
CA SER A 181 10.63 9.83 -9.20
C SER A 181 12.14 9.96 -9.02
N LEU A 182 12.56 10.99 -8.31
CA LEU A 182 13.98 11.30 -8.09
C LEU A 182 14.29 11.28 -6.61
N ARG A 183 15.38 10.59 -6.26
CA ARG A 183 15.98 10.70 -4.94
C ARG A 183 17.38 11.30 -5.10
N ILE A 184 17.49 12.57 -4.75
CA ILE A 184 18.65 13.43 -5.07
C ILE A 184 18.98 14.35 -3.91
N THR A 185 20.17 14.94 -3.94
CA THR A 185 20.53 16.07 -3.07
C THR A 185 19.99 17.37 -3.68
N TYR A 186 20.07 18.44 -2.90
CA TYR A 186 19.65 19.76 -3.36
C TYR A 186 20.53 20.29 -4.50
N GLU A 187 21.85 20.14 -4.42
CA GLU A 187 22.76 20.56 -5.50
C GLU A 187 22.43 19.83 -6.81
N GLN A 188 22.12 18.54 -6.72
CA GLN A 188 21.68 17.76 -7.84
C GLN A 188 20.36 18.23 -8.43
N PHE A 189 19.42 18.70 -7.58
CA PHE A 189 18.18 19.31 -8.03
C PHE A 189 18.42 20.64 -8.79
N ILE A 190 19.34 21.49 -8.32
CA ILE A 190 19.73 22.70 -9.05
C ILE A 190 20.29 22.34 -10.44
N ALA A 191 21.14 21.32 -10.53
CA ALA A 191 21.63 20.84 -11.82
C ALA A 191 20.50 20.37 -12.74
N LEU A 192 19.41 19.79 -12.20
CA LEU A 192 18.21 19.47 -12.98
C LEU A 192 17.49 20.70 -13.51
N SER A 193 17.50 21.82 -12.79
CA SER A 193 16.83 23.05 -13.23
C SER A 193 17.43 23.64 -14.50
N THR A 194 18.65 23.24 -14.87
CA THR A 194 19.29 23.63 -16.12
C THR A 194 18.88 22.74 -17.31
N LEU A 195 18.12 21.67 -17.07
CA LEU A 195 17.64 20.79 -18.14
C LEU A 195 16.48 21.45 -18.91
N PRO A 196 16.32 21.10 -20.21
CA PRO A 196 15.19 21.57 -20.98
C PRO A 196 13.87 21.08 -20.40
N THR A 197 12.84 21.86 -20.62
CA THR A 197 11.49 21.63 -20.11
C THR A 197 10.97 20.22 -20.42
N MET A 198 10.61 19.47 -19.39
CA MET A 198 10.09 18.10 -19.50
C MET A 198 8.56 18.06 -19.51
N HIS A 199 8.00 17.13 -20.29
CA HIS A 199 6.54 16.92 -20.33
C HIS A 199 6.14 15.77 -19.38
N LEU A 200 6.09 16.07 -18.07
CA LEU A 200 5.71 15.11 -17.04
C LEU A 200 4.25 15.31 -16.62
N SER A 201 3.55 14.23 -16.31
CA SER A 201 2.25 14.30 -15.62
C SER A 201 2.37 14.09 -14.11
N GLU A 202 3.37 13.33 -13.69
CA GLU A 202 3.61 12.99 -12.28
C GLU A 202 5.09 13.21 -11.93
N PHE A 203 5.34 13.91 -10.84
CA PHE A 203 6.67 14.17 -10.35
C PHE A 203 6.77 13.84 -8.85
N GLU A 204 7.72 13.00 -8.50
CA GLU A 204 8.03 12.63 -7.13
C GLU A 204 9.48 12.98 -6.82
N LEU A 205 9.68 13.72 -5.75
CA LEU A 205 10.99 14.20 -5.34
C LEU A 205 11.27 13.83 -3.88
N ASP A 206 12.25 12.96 -3.67
CA ASP A 206 12.79 12.58 -2.36
C ASP A 206 14.15 13.26 -2.19
N VAL A 207 14.21 14.30 -1.36
CA VAL A 207 15.44 15.07 -1.13
C VAL A 207 16.20 14.51 0.05
N MET A 208 17.48 14.20 -0.19
CA MET A 208 18.42 13.77 0.83
C MET A 208 19.26 14.96 1.32
N PHE A 209 19.44 15.07 2.63
CA PHE A 209 20.33 16.05 3.26
C PHE A 209 21.75 15.49 3.47
N PRO A 210 22.83 16.25 3.43
CA PRO A 210 23.02 17.48 4.19
C PRO A 210 23.05 18.75 3.34
N PHE A 211 22.53 19.85 3.87
CA PHE A 211 22.66 21.18 3.29
C PHE A 211 23.84 21.91 3.90
N ASN A 212 24.67 22.53 3.05
CA ASN A 212 25.50 23.65 3.42
C ASN A 212 24.78 24.94 2.97
N HIS A 213 24.49 25.84 3.90
CA HIS A 213 23.48 26.90 3.84
C HIS A 213 23.80 28.10 2.94
N GLU A 214 25.00 28.22 2.40
CA GLU A 214 25.51 29.54 2.06
C GLU A 214 25.12 30.10 0.69
N ASP A 215 24.61 29.30 -0.27
CA ASP A 215 24.41 29.78 -1.66
C ASP A 215 23.09 29.34 -2.34
N LEU A 216 21.95 29.74 -1.78
CA LEU A 216 20.63 29.36 -2.31
C LEU A 216 20.02 30.40 -3.29
N SER A 217 20.77 31.16 -4.02
CA SER A 217 20.22 32.02 -5.08
C SER A 217 20.04 31.22 -6.37
N MET A 218 18.83 30.77 -6.66
CA MET A 218 18.49 30.31 -8.00
C MET A 218 18.48 31.50 -8.95
N ASN A 219 19.54 31.67 -9.75
CA ASN A 219 19.58 32.62 -10.82
C ASN A 219 18.66 32.13 -11.96
N ASP A 220 17.60 32.87 -12.24
CA ASP A 220 16.64 32.64 -13.32
C ASP A 220 16.02 31.19 -13.39
N PRO A 221 15.03 30.92 -12.55
CA PRO A 221 14.35 29.64 -12.58
C PRO A 221 13.54 29.48 -13.87
N HIS A 222 13.97 28.55 -14.72
CA HIS A 222 13.17 28.13 -15.86
C HIS A 222 12.11 27.11 -15.44
N PRO A 223 10.92 27.09 -16.05
CA PRO A 223 9.92 26.08 -15.77
C PRO A 223 10.45 24.70 -16.15
N LEU A 224 10.75 23.88 -15.13
CA LEU A 224 11.29 22.52 -15.29
C LEU A 224 10.32 21.58 -15.99
N VAL A 225 9.03 21.80 -15.79
CA VAL A 225 8.01 20.82 -16.16
C VAL A 225 6.76 21.50 -16.69
N THR A 226 6.23 21.00 -17.79
CA THR A 226 4.91 21.40 -18.31
C THR A 226 3.93 20.24 -18.16
N ARG A 227 2.64 20.52 -18.06
CA ARG A 227 1.55 19.54 -17.95
C ARG A 227 1.54 18.71 -16.66
N LEU A 228 2.25 19.16 -15.63
CA LEU A 228 2.32 18.46 -14.36
C LEU A 228 0.96 18.49 -13.65
N GLN A 229 0.44 17.32 -13.29
CA GLN A 229 -0.83 17.17 -12.60
C GLN A 229 -0.66 16.69 -11.15
N SER A 230 0.41 15.95 -10.87
CA SER A 230 0.65 15.37 -9.56
C SER A 230 2.09 15.60 -9.11
N VAL A 231 2.26 16.09 -7.88
CA VAL A 231 3.58 16.27 -7.26
C VAL A 231 3.58 15.63 -5.88
N THR A 232 4.65 14.90 -5.59
CA THR A 232 4.94 14.35 -4.27
C THR A 232 6.32 14.78 -3.82
N PHE A 233 6.39 15.40 -2.66
CA PHE A 233 7.64 15.73 -1.98
C PHE A 233 7.83 14.81 -0.79
N ARG A 234 9.00 14.17 -0.71
CA ARG A 234 9.41 13.36 0.43
C ARG A 234 10.72 13.89 1.00
N PHE A 235 10.79 13.98 2.31
CA PHE A 235 12.00 14.34 3.02
C PHE A 235 12.18 13.39 4.20
N LYS A 236 13.37 12.88 4.38
CA LYS A 236 13.62 11.90 5.43
C LYS A 236 13.71 12.48 6.83
N GLU A 237 14.10 13.76 6.94
CA GLU A 237 14.33 14.39 8.24
C GLU A 237 13.52 15.68 8.37
N PRO A 238 12.90 15.94 9.55
CA PRO A 238 12.20 17.18 9.81
C PRO A 238 13.24 18.30 9.99
N ASN A 239 13.50 19.04 8.94
CA ASN A 239 14.42 20.19 9.00
C ASN A 239 13.68 21.47 8.65
N LEU A 240 13.90 22.56 9.45
CA LEU A 240 13.38 23.91 9.19
C LEU A 240 13.79 24.44 7.82
N GLU A 241 14.95 24.01 7.35
CA GLU A 241 15.55 24.41 6.08
C GLU A 241 14.82 23.88 4.85
N ALA A 242 14.10 22.76 5.00
CA ALA A 242 13.26 22.20 3.94
C ALA A 242 12.19 23.20 3.45
N LEU A 243 11.77 24.13 4.29
CA LEU A 243 10.74 25.11 3.94
C LEU A 243 11.25 26.25 3.06
N ASN A 244 12.46 26.73 3.33
CA ASN A 244 13.09 27.75 2.47
C ASN A 244 13.29 27.22 1.05
N TRP A 245 13.55 25.94 0.96
CA TRP A 245 13.70 25.26 -0.31
C TRP A 245 12.35 25.13 -1.09
N ILE A 246 11.23 24.88 -0.40
CA ILE A 246 9.91 24.86 -1.04
C ILE A 246 9.59 26.22 -1.68
N ASP A 247 9.97 27.32 -1.05
CA ASP A 247 9.81 28.65 -1.63
C ASP A 247 10.66 28.86 -2.89
N SER A 248 11.87 28.30 -2.95
CA SER A 248 12.70 28.33 -4.16
C SER A 248 12.13 27.47 -5.31
N LEU A 249 11.27 26.50 -5.03
CA LEU A 249 10.55 25.75 -6.06
C LEU A 249 9.38 26.50 -6.71
N ARG A 250 8.89 27.57 -6.08
CA ARG A 250 7.70 28.29 -6.59
C ARG A 250 7.78 28.64 -8.06
N PRO A 251 8.88 29.22 -8.56
CA PRO A 251 8.98 29.57 -9.97
C PRO A 251 9.18 28.38 -10.91
N CYS A 252 9.60 27.22 -10.37
CA CYS A 252 10.01 26.06 -11.18
C CYS A 252 8.84 25.14 -11.57
N LEU A 253 7.73 25.19 -10.84
CA LEU A 253 6.62 24.25 -11.01
C LEU A 253 5.32 24.97 -11.39
N PRO A 254 4.50 24.36 -12.27
CA PRO A 254 3.23 24.94 -12.72
C PRO A 254 2.10 24.67 -11.73
N TRP A 255 2.13 25.34 -10.56
CA TRP A 255 1.21 25.11 -9.45
C TRP A 255 -0.27 25.23 -9.82
N SER A 256 -0.61 26.15 -10.72
CA SER A 256 -2.00 26.43 -11.07
C SER A 256 -2.74 25.29 -11.77
N GLN A 257 -2.02 24.33 -12.34
CA GLN A 257 -2.62 23.18 -13.03
C GLN A 257 -2.57 21.89 -12.23
N LEU A 258 -1.97 21.91 -11.01
CA LEU A 258 -1.87 20.73 -10.18
C LEU A 258 -3.23 20.26 -9.69
N ARG A 259 -3.45 18.95 -9.80
CA ARG A 259 -4.63 18.25 -9.28
C ARG A 259 -4.31 17.44 -8.03
N SER A 260 -3.07 17.00 -7.85
CA SER A 260 -2.65 16.23 -6.69
C SER A 260 -1.34 16.76 -6.12
N LEU A 261 -1.32 16.99 -4.81
CA LEU A 261 -0.15 17.47 -4.09
C LEU A 261 0.02 16.69 -2.80
N ASN A 262 1.21 16.10 -2.63
CA ASN A 262 1.53 15.30 -1.45
C ASN A 262 2.83 15.80 -0.83
N PHE A 263 2.73 16.33 0.40
CA PHE A 263 3.87 16.69 1.22
C PHE A 263 4.08 15.61 2.31
N CYS A 264 4.89 14.61 2.01
CA CYS A 264 5.37 13.64 2.99
C CYS A 264 6.54 14.22 3.80
N ILE A 265 6.37 15.43 4.29
CA ILE A 265 7.35 16.17 5.04
C ILE A 265 6.71 16.52 6.37
N PHE A 266 7.43 16.32 7.46
CA PHE A 266 7.01 16.86 8.74
C PHE A 266 7.28 18.37 8.78
N VAL A 267 6.30 19.13 8.38
CA VAL A 267 6.40 20.58 8.27
C VAL A 267 6.26 21.21 9.65
N GLN A 268 7.23 22.06 10.03
CA GLN A 268 7.18 22.83 11.27
C GLN A 268 6.43 24.16 11.10
N ASP A 269 6.50 24.78 9.91
CA ASP A 269 5.77 25.99 9.57
C ASP A 269 4.93 25.78 8.31
N LEU A 270 3.63 26.01 8.41
CA LEU A 270 2.67 25.84 7.32
C LEU A 270 2.55 27.07 6.40
N HIS A 271 3.08 28.24 6.77
CA HIS A 271 2.92 29.46 5.97
C HIS A 271 3.45 29.33 4.53
N PRO A 272 4.66 28.78 4.27
CA PRO A 272 5.13 28.60 2.91
C PRO A 272 4.24 27.64 2.11
N ILE A 273 3.75 26.56 2.74
CA ILE A 273 2.84 25.62 2.08
C ILE A 273 1.53 26.29 1.73
N PHE A 274 0.95 27.08 2.63
CA PHE A 274 -0.27 27.84 2.34
C PHE A 274 -0.08 28.84 1.21
N GLY A 275 1.12 29.45 1.11
CA GLY A 275 1.50 30.27 -0.04
C GLY A 275 1.43 29.52 -1.37
N ILE A 276 1.84 28.26 -1.38
CA ILE A 276 1.74 27.37 -2.55
C ILE A 276 0.28 26.96 -2.80
N LEU A 277 -0.44 26.52 -1.76
CA LEU A 277 -1.82 26.07 -1.89
C LEU A 277 -2.75 27.15 -2.45
N ARG A 278 -2.48 28.44 -2.15
CA ARG A 278 -3.19 29.57 -2.77
C ARG A 278 -2.98 29.66 -4.29
N GLN A 279 -1.89 29.08 -4.80
CA GLN A 279 -1.58 29.05 -6.23
C GLN A 279 -2.10 27.78 -6.93
N THR A 280 -2.76 26.87 -6.20
CA THR A 280 -3.26 25.58 -6.72
C THR A 280 -4.79 25.51 -6.76
N PRO A 281 -5.49 26.36 -7.51
CA PRO A 281 -6.97 26.41 -7.51
C PRO A 281 -7.63 25.12 -8.03
N MET A 282 -6.91 24.32 -8.82
CA MET A 282 -7.42 23.09 -9.44
C MET A 282 -7.16 21.84 -8.61
N LEU A 283 -6.70 21.99 -7.35
CA LEU A 283 -6.28 20.86 -6.53
C LEU A 283 -7.48 19.99 -6.11
N GLU A 284 -7.41 18.71 -6.45
CA GLU A 284 -8.43 17.69 -6.14
C GLU A 284 -8.00 16.76 -4.99
N ALA A 285 -6.68 16.56 -4.82
CA ALA A 285 -6.12 15.70 -3.78
C ALA A 285 -4.95 16.40 -3.06
N LEU A 286 -5.01 16.41 -1.73
CA LEU A 286 -3.97 16.98 -0.87
C LEU A 286 -3.62 16.00 0.25
N ALA A 287 -2.32 15.74 0.43
CA ALA A 287 -1.80 15.04 1.59
C ALA A 287 -0.72 15.89 2.27
N LEU A 288 -0.83 16.04 3.60
CA LEU A 288 0.08 16.84 4.42
C LEU A 288 0.52 16.07 5.65
N SER A 289 1.80 16.17 6.01
CA SER A 289 2.32 15.73 7.31
C SER A 289 2.84 16.94 8.09
N ILE A 290 2.35 17.15 9.31
CA ILE A 290 2.52 18.40 10.07
C ILE A 290 3.09 18.08 11.45
N CYS A 291 4.15 18.77 11.87
CA CYS A 291 4.77 18.63 13.20
C CYS A 291 4.45 19.78 14.17
N ARG A 292 4.14 20.94 13.65
CA ARG A 292 3.76 22.11 14.46
C ARG A 292 2.60 22.83 13.79
N SER A 293 1.78 23.47 14.60
CA SER A 293 0.71 24.34 14.11
C SER A 293 1.14 25.79 14.22
N ALA A 294 0.75 26.57 13.22
CA ALA A 294 0.73 28.00 13.28
C ALA A 294 -0.73 28.46 13.06
N VAL A 295 -1.06 29.64 13.57
CA VAL A 295 -2.34 30.28 13.23
C VAL A 295 -2.25 30.69 11.76
N LEU A 296 -3.12 30.12 10.94
CA LEU A 296 -3.15 30.31 9.50
C LEU A 296 -4.46 30.97 9.09
N ASP A 297 -4.39 31.81 8.08
CA ASP A 297 -5.60 32.33 7.43
C ASP A 297 -6.37 31.19 6.78
N PRO A 298 -7.70 31.16 6.93
CA PRO A 298 -8.53 30.14 6.29
C PRO A 298 -8.33 30.06 4.78
N LEU A 299 -8.17 28.85 4.26
CA LEU A 299 -7.99 28.57 2.83
C LEU A 299 -9.19 27.82 2.29
N LEU A 300 -9.86 28.40 1.30
CA LEU A 300 -10.95 27.75 0.58
C LEU A 300 -10.39 26.91 -0.56
N MET A 301 -10.70 25.62 -0.55
CA MET A 301 -10.29 24.65 -1.58
C MET A 301 -11.54 23.99 -2.21
N PRO A 302 -12.17 24.67 -3.16
CA PRO A 302 -13.51 24.29 -3.64
C PRO A 302 -13.54 22.98 -4.42
N LEU A 303 -12.45 22.59 -5.06
CA LEU A 303 -12.35 21.37 -5.87
C LEU A 303 -11.74 20.20 -5.11
N LEU A 304 -11.29 20.38 -3.88
CA LEU A 304 -10.61 19.33 -3.12
C LEU A 304 -11.58 18.22 -2.74
N ARG A 305 -11.30 17.02 -3.27
CA ARG A 305 -12.09 15.79 -3.06
C ARG A 305 -11.44 14.86 -2.05
N THR A 306 -10.10 14.87 -1.98
CA THR A 306 -9.33 14.01 -1.10
C THR A 306 -8.42 14.86 -0.23
N LEU A 307 -8.55 14.72 1.09
CA LEU A 307 -7.68 15.36 2.06
C LEU A 307 -7.12 14.31 3.03
N ALA A 308 -5.81 14.17 3.08
CA ALA A 308 -5.10 13.37 4.07
C ALA A 308 -4.22 14.28 4.92
N VAL A 309 -4.44 14.28 6.22
CA VAL A 309 -3.66 15.07 7.18
C VAL A 309 -3.05 14.14 8.21
N ASN A 310 -1.72 14.18 8.32
CA ASN A 310 -0.96 13.46 9.34
C ASN A 310 -0.35 14.50 10.30
N ILE A 311 -0.85 14.54 11.52
CA ILE A 311 -0.41 15.50 12.54
C ILE A 311 0.41 14.74 13.59
N ASN A 312 1.72 14.87 13.51
CA ASN A 312 2.65 14.27 14.46
C ASN A 312 3.26 15.36 15.34
N LEU A 313 2.53 15.78 16.36
CA LEU A 313 2.98 16.79 17.30
C LEU A 313 3.73 16.12 18.46
N ALA A 314 5.03 16.27 18.49
CA ALA A 314 5.86 15.83 19.61
C ALA A 314 5.61 16.62 20.90
N SER A 315 4.97 17.78 20.83
CA SER A 315 4.56 18.60 21.97
C SER A 315 3.06 18.49 22.22
N PHE A 316 2.69 18.27 23.48
CA PHE A 316 1.32 18.01 23.97
C PHE A 316 0.35 19.22 23.91
N ASP A 317 0.59 20.18 23.02
CA ASP A 317 -0.27 21.34 22.87
C ASP A 317 -1.55 20.96 22.12
N ASN A 318 -2.62 20.71 22.89
CA ASN A 318 -3.90 20.20 22.38
C ASN A 318 -4.62 21.12 21.39
N ASP A 319 -4.33 22.44 21.42
CA ASP A 319 -5.04 23.42 20.59
C ASP A 319 -4.58 23.43 19.13
N ASN A 320 -3.42 22.90 18.88
CA ASN A 320 -2.79 22.94 17.57
C ASN A 320 -3.50 22.11 16.49
N HIS A 321 -4.13 20.98 16.86
CA HIS A 321 -4.84 20.13 15.87
C HIS A 321 -6.08 20.82 15.32
N THR A 322 -6.82 21.50 16.19
CA THR A 322 -8.04 22.20 15.81
C THR A 322 -7.75 23.38 14.90
N GLN A 323 -6.63 24.06 15.10
CA GLN A 323 -6.21 25.19 14.27
C GLN A 323 -5.89 24.75 12.83
N VAL A 324 -5.14 23.65 12.67
CA VAL A 324 -4.87 23.08 11.34
C VAL A 324 -6.17 22.73 10.61
N LEU A 325 -7.09 22.05 11.30
CA LEU A 325 -8.36 21.69 10.69
C LEU A 325 -9.22 22.94 10.37
N ARG A 326 -9.19 23.98 11.21
CA ARG A 326 -9.88 25.27 10.96
C ARG A 326 -9.30 26.04 9.78
N SER A 327 -8.06 25.76 9.39
CA SER A 327 -7.41 26.46 8.29
C SER A 327 -7.87 26.01 6.90
N PHE A 328 -8.65 24.94 6.79
CA PHE A 328 -9.16 24.44 5.51
C PHE A 328 -10.67 24.47 5.43
N THR A 329 -11.19 24.93 4.30
CA THR A 329 -12.61 24.82 3.94
C THR A 329 -12.73 24.04 2.64
N CYS A 330 -13.31 22.82 2.70
CA CYS A 330 -13.32 21.84 1.62
C CYS A 330 -14.75 21.36 1.30
N PRO A 331 -15.56 22.16 0.60
CA PRO A 331 -16.98 21.84 0.39
C PRO A 331 -17.24 20.66 -0.52
N SER A 332 -16.27 20.25 -1.32
CA SER A 332 -16.37 19.10 -2.27
C SER A 332 -15.73 17.82 -1.75
N LEU A 333 -15.38 17.75 -0.46
CA LEU A 333 -14.63 16.64 0.10
C LEU A 333 -15.45 15.34 0.08
N THR A 334 -14.83 14.28 -0.47
CA THR A 334 -15.42 12.94 -0.54
C THR A 334 -14.59 11.90 0.21
N LYS A 335 -13.30 12.19 0.42
CA LYS A 335 -12.37 11.32 1.16
C LYS A 335 -11.58 12.14 2.16
N PHE A 336 -11.62 11.74 3.42
CA PHE A 336 -10.88 12.37 4.50
C PHE A 336 -10.12 11.33 5.32
N SER A 337 -8.80 11.54 5.46
CA SER A 337 -7.92 10.73 6.32
C SER A 337 -7.24 11.64 7.32
N LEU A 338 -7.38 11.33 8.60
CA LEU A 338 -6.71 12.04 9.69
C LEU A 338 -5.92 11.06 10.54
N VAL A 339 -4.60 11.26 10.57
CA VAL A 339 -3.69 10.59 11.49
C VAL A 339 -3.21 11.62 12.51
N THR A 340 -3.38 11.36 13.81
CA THR A 340 -3.00 12.31 14.84
C THR A 340 -2.48 11.62 16.09
N CYS A 341 -1.51 12.24 16.76
CA CYS A 341 -1.02 11.83 18.08
C CYS A 341 -1.74 12.60 19.22
N GLY A 342 -2.51 13.63 18.90
CA GLY A 342 -3.19 14.48 19.87
C GLY A 342 -4.59 14.05 20.23
N SER A 343 -5.18 14.74 21.21
CA SER A 343 -6.53 14.45 21.71
C SER A 343 -7.63 14.83 20.70
N TRP A 344 -8.67 14.01 20.62
CA TRP A 344 -9.90 14.37 19.92
C TRP A 344 -10.73 15.29 20.81
N THR A 345 -10.71 16.60 20.51
CA THR A 345 -11.50 17.58 21.25
C THR A 345 -12.95 17.57 20.80
N ARG A 346 -13.86 18.08 21.64
CA ARG A 346 -15.29 18.24 21.28
C ARG A 346 -15.52 19.19 20.11
N GLU A 347 -14.55 20.03 19.80
CA GLU A 347 -14.62 21.01 18.71
C GLU A 347 -14.40 20.38 17.33
N ILE A 348 -13.62 19.29 17.23
CA ILE A 348 -13.28 18.66 15.95
C ILE A 348 -14.51 18.24 15.15
N PRO A 349 -15.53 17.56 15.72
CA PRO A 349 -16.76 17.23 15.00
C PRO A 349 -17.48 18.47 14.44
N GLU A 350 -17.52 19.56 15.20
CA GLU A 350 -18.16 20.81 14.76
C GLU A 350 -17.36 21.51 13.64
N ILE A 351 -16.03 21.49 13.71
CA ILE A 351 -15.17 22.00 12.65
C ILE A 351 -15.38 21.20 11.36
N LEU A 352 -15.35 19.87 11.47
CA LEU A 352 -15.56 18.98 10.33
C LEU A 352 -16.93 19.22 9.70
N LYS A 353 -17.97 19.40 10.49
CA LYS A 353 -19.33 19.65 10.02
C LYS A 353 -19.47 21.00 9.31
N ARG A 354 -18.78 22.04 9.77
CA ARG A 354 -18.89 23.39 9.21
C ARG A 354 -18.03 23.61 7.98
N GLN A 355 -16.83 23.06 7.96
CA GLN A 355 -15.80 23.38 6.96
C GLN A 355 -15.59 22.26 5.94
N TYR A 356 -15.99 21.03 6.27
CA TYR A 356 -15.82 19.87 5.43
C TYR A 356 -17.19 19.31 5.05
N ASN A 357 -17.32 18.83 3.82
CA ASN A 357 -18.60 18.28 3.34
C ASN A 357 -18.90 16.91 3.96
N MET A 358 -19.20 16.86 5.24
CA MET A 358 -19.49 15.61 5.95
C MET A 358 -20.69 14.85 5.36
N GLN A 359 -21.67 15.56 4.80
CA GLN A 359 -22.84 14.95 4.15
C GLN A 359 -22.49 14.23 2.85
N GLY A 360 -21.50 14.71 2.11
CA GLY A 360 -21.02 14.11 0.88
C GLY A 360 -19.84 13.15 1.04
N LEU A 361 -19.34 12.98 2.29
CA LEU A 361 -18.16 12.18 2.57
C LEU A 361 -18.44 10.70 2.33
N ARG A 362 -17.58 10.06 1.51
CA ARG A 362 -17.69 8.64 1.14
C ARG A 362 -16.67 7.76 1.85
N GLU A 363 -15.51 8.31 2.15
CA GLU A 363 -14.43 7.59 2.83
C GLU A 363 -13.92 8.41 4.00
N PHE A 364 -13.90 7.81 5.18
CA PHE A 364 -13.34 8.42 6.38
C PHE A 364 -12.37 7.45 7.05
N GLU A 365 -11.15 7.93 7.26
CA GLU A 365 -10.10 7.24 7.99
C GLU A 365 -9.63 8.09 9.17
N PHE A 366 -9.59 7.50 10.35
CA PHE A 366 -9.01 8.09 11.54
C PHE A 366 -8.04 7.14 12.20
N LYS A 367 -6.83 7.64 12.50
CA LYS A 367 -5.83 6.98 13.32
C LYS A 367 -5.35 7.95 14.41
N GLY A 368 -5.51 7.57 15.66
CA GLY A 368 -5.14 8.42 16.78
C GLY A 368 -5.10 7.68 18.11
N PRO A 369 -4.73 8.35 19.21
CA PRO A 369 -4.66 7.72 20.52
C PRO A 369 -6.02 7.51 21.17
N PHE A 370 -7.07 8.17 20.68
CA PHE A 370 -8.41 8.15 21.26
C PHE A 370 -9.39 7.41 20.37
N ALA A 371 -10.24 6.58 21.01
CA ALA A 371 -11.24 5.83 20.28
C ALA A 371 -12.43 6.72 19.89
N LEU A 372 -12.84 6.63 18.63
CA LEU A 372 -14.04 7.29 18.11
C LEU A 372 -15.23 6.34 18.14
N HIS A 373 -16.41 6.89 18.46
CA HIS A 373 -17.68 6.16 18.39
C HIS A 373 -18.11 5.99 16.94
N VAL A 374 -18.33 4.74 16.55
CA VAL A 374 -18.76 4.38 15.18
C VAL A 374 -20.12 5.02 14.86
N SER A 375 -21.08 5.00 15.81
CA SER A 375 -22.40 5.63 15.65
C SER A 375 -22.30 7.12 15.34
N SER A 376 -21.45 7.84 16.06
CA SER A 376 -21.25 9.28 15.86
C SER A 376 -20.68 9.59 14.47
N CYS A 377 -19.69 8.81 14.01
CA CYS A 377 -19.12 8.98 12.67
C CYS A 377 -20.17 8.74 11.58
N LEU A 378 -20.94 7.66 11.68
CA LEU A 378 -21.97 7.31 10.68
C LEU A 378 -23.15 8.29 10.66
N ARG A 379 -23.53 8.84 11.82
CA ARG A 379 -24.59 9.85 11.91
C ARG A 379 -24.20 11.17 11.25
N ASN A 380 -22.94 11.59 11.44
CA ASN A 380 -22.44 12.83 10.85
C ASN A 380 -22.11 12.72 9.37
N ALA A 381 -21.81 11.51 8.87
CA ALA A 381 -21.46 11.25 7.48
C ALA A 381 -22.32 10.09 6.91
N PRO A 382 -23.60 10.35 6.59
CA PRO A 382 -24.55 9.31 6.20
C PRO A 382 -24.25 8.64 4.87
N MET A 383 -23.45 9.29 3.99
CA MET A 383 -23.07 8.77 2.67
C MET A 383 -21.80 7.92 2.69
N LEU A 384 -21.25 7.57 3.85
CA LEU A 384 -20.03 6.79 3.96
C LEU A 384 -20.16 5.40 3.32
N HIS A 385 -19.17 5.10 2.47
CA HIS A 385 -18.96 3.79 1.85
C HIS A 385 -17.84 3.03 2.54
N SER A 386 -16.88 3.75 3.11
CA SER A 386 -15.72 3.18 3.82
C SER A 386 -15.45 3.96 5.11
N LEU A 387 -15.37 3.24 6.22
CA LEU A 387 -15.01 3.77 7.53
C LEU A 387 -13.84 2.97 8.10
N SER A 388 -12.74 3.67 8.43
CA SER A 388 -11.57 3.09 9.10
C SER A 388 -11.26 3.87 10.38
N LEU A 389 -11.37 3.24 11.53
CA LEU A 389 -11.13 3.86 12.84
C LEU A 389 -10.12 3.03 13.65
N ARG A 390 -9.05 3.68 14.08
CA ARG A 390 -8.00 3.07 14.88
C ARG A 390 -7.54 4.03 15.99
N PRO A 391 -7.96 3.85 17.28
CA PRO A 391 -8.94 2.88 17.76
C PRO A 391 -10.40 3.33 17.59
N ALA A 392 -11.36 2.40 17.82
CA ALA A 392 -12.78 2.61 17.69
C ALA A 392 -13.56 2.13 18.92
N VAL A 393 -14.72 2.75 19.19
CA VAL A 393 -15.76 2.25 20.08
C VAL A 393 -16.93 1.79 19.22
N LEU A 394 -17.17 0.49 19.21
CA LEU A 394 -18.39 -0.08 18.63
C LEU A 394 -19.46 -0.06 19.72
N ASP A 395 -20.28 0.99 19.73
CA ASP A 395 -21.36 1.18 20.71
C ASP A 395 -22.66 0.48 20.28
N ASP A 396 -23.58 0.25 21.22
CA ASP A 396 -24.84 -0.46 20.98
C ASP A 396 -25.70 0.23 19.90
N GLU A 397 -25.61 1.55 19.80
CA GLU A 397 -26.28 2.30 18.76
C GLU A 397 -25.69 1.98 17.37
N ALA A 398 -24.36 1.86 17.27
CA ALA A 398 -23.71 1.46 16.03
C ALA A 398 -24.09 0.03 15.64
N VAL A 399 -24.05 -0.90 16.60
CA VAL A 399 -24.43 -2.30 16.36
C VAL A 399 -25.87 -2.38 15.85
N THR A 400 -26.81 -1.73 16.53
CA THR A 400 -28.22 -1.74 16.15
C THR A 400 -28.46 -0.99 14.84
N GLY A 401 -27.90 0.22 14.71
CA GLY A 401 -28.11 1.09 13.56
C GLY A 401 -27.51 0.56 12.26
N VAL A 402 -26.34 -0.09 12.33
CA VAL A 402 -25.74 -0.75 11.17
C VAL A 402 -26.47 -2.04 10.83
N SER A 403 -26.92 -2.81 11.82
CA SER A 403 -27.70 -4.04 11.62
C SER A 403 -29.01 -3.78 10.87
N ASN A 404 -29.75 -2.74 11.25
CA ASN A 404 -31.03 -2.37 10.65
C ASN A 404 -30.95 -1.33 9.53
N GLY A 405 -29.73 -0.88 9.20
CA GLY A 405 -29.47 0.08 8.12
C GLY A 405 -29.90 1.52 8.39
N SER A 406 -30.31 1.86 9.61
CA SER A 406 -30.59 3.26 9.99
C SER A 406 -29.29 4.10 10.06
N LEU A 407 -28.17 3.46 10.37
CA LEU A 407 -26.83 4.05 10.27
C LEU A 407 -26.00 3.34 9.21
N GLY A 408 -25.12 4.12 8.54
CA GLY A 408 -24.21 3.60 7.54
C GLY A 408 -24.90 2.86 6.38
N ARG A 409 -25.99 3.41 5.88
CA ARG A 409 -26.82 2.83 4.82
C ARG A 409 -26.00 2.37 3.59
N PHE A 410 -24.99 3.15 3.22
CA PHE A 410 -24.13 2.90 2.05
C PHE A 410 -22.79 2.24 2.41
N LEU A 411 -22.58 1.88 3.68
CA LEU A 411 -21.31 1.34 4.17
C LEU A 411 -21.01 -0.03 3.54
N ARG A 412 -19.87 -0.14 2.85
CA ARG A 412 -19.39 -1.36 2.21
C ARG A 412 -18.11 -1.89 2.87
N LYS A 413 -17.28 -0.99 3.41
CA LYS A 413 -16.04 -1.34 4.11
C LYS A 413 -16.06 -0.78 5.52
N LEU A 414 -15.82 -1.63 6.49
CA LEU A 414 -15.64 -1.26 7.88
C LEU A 414 -14.32 -1.82 8.39
N GLU A 415 -13.43 -0.93 8.83
CA GLU A 415 -12.15 -1.28 9.40
C GLU A 415 -12.06 -0.67 10.80
N ILE A 416 -11.98 -1.49 11.84
CA ILE A 416 -11.95 -1.04 13.21
C ILE A 416 -10.87 -1.76 14.02
N GLN A 417 -10.14 -0.97 14.82
CA GLN A 417 -9.32 -1.48 15.91
C GLN A 417 -10.08 -1.24 17.22
N THR A 418 -10.58 -2.29 17.85
CA THR A 418 -11.49 -2.15 19.00
C THR A 418 -11.24 -3.22 20.04
N LYS A 419 -11.66 -2.90 21.27
CA LYS A 419 -11.73 -3.84 22.41
C LYS A 419 -13.11 -4.53 22.52
N CYS A 420 -14.04 -4.29 21.57
CA CYS A 420 -15.38 -4.89 21.63
C CYS A 420 -15.34 -6.41 21.49
N ASP A 421 -16.45 -7.05 21.86
CA ASP A 421 -16.66 -8.47 21.59
C ASP A 421 -16.73 -8.69 20.06
N VAL A 422 -15.95 -9.61 19.59
CA VAL A 422 -15.94 -10.04 18.18
C VAL A 422 -17.32 -10.62 17.81
N GLY A 423 -18.02 -11.21 18.79
CA GLY A 423 -19.37 -11.74 18.64
C GLY A 423 -20.40 -10.70 18.21
N ASP A 424 -20.35 -9.50 18.79
CA ASP A 424 -21.25 -8.38 18.47
C ASP A 424 -21.04 -7.88 17.05
N LEU A 425 -19.76 -7.78 16.62
CA LEU A 425 -19.44 -7.41 15.25
C LEU A 425 -19.99 -8.42 14.24
N PHE A 426 -19.82 -9.72 14.50
CA PHE A 426 -20.39 -10.76 13.63
C PHE A 426 -21.91 -10.72 13.61
N ALA A 427 -22.55 -10.58 14.77
CA ALA A 427 -24.00 -10.47 14.85
C ALA A 427 -24.53 -9.28 14.04
N MET A 428 -23.86 -8.14 14.13
CA MET A 428 -24.18 -6.94 13.34
C MET A 428 -24.07 -7.19 11.83
N VAL A 429 -22.97 -7.81 11.38
CA VAL A 429 -22.73 -8.10 9.95
C VAL A 429 -23.75 -9.09 9.41
N GLU A 430 -24.05 -10.16 10.17
CA GLU A 430 -25.04 -11.19 9.81
C GLU A 430 -26.46 -10.63 9.74
N ALA A 431 -26.86 -9.81 10.74
CA ALA A 431 -28.15 -9.15 10.77
C ALA A 431 -28.35 -8.20 9.58
N ARG A 432 -27.31 -7.40 9.27
CA ARG A 432 -27.35 -6.53 8.09
C ARG A 432 -27.48 -7.31 6.79
N LYS A 433 -26.73 -8.41 6.63
CA LYS A 433 -26.84 -9.27 5.46
C LYS A 433 -28.25 -9.82 5.31
N LYS A 434 -28.82 -10.39 6.40
CA LYS A 434 -30.17 -10.92 6.40
C LYS A 434 -31.20 -9.88 5.97
N MET A 435 -31.10 -8.67 6.49
CA MET A 435 -31.99 -7.56 6.12
C MET A 435 -31.87 -7.20 4.65
N VAL A 436 -30.63 -7.11 4.10
CA VAL A 436 -30.45 -6.82 2.68
C VAL A 436 -30.99 -7.93 1.80
N ASP A 437 -30.81 -9.20 2.18
CA ASP A 437 -31.37 -10.35 1.46
C ASP A 437 -32.91 -10.33 1.46
N GLU A 438 -33.54 -9.90 2.56
CA GLU A 438 -34.99 -9.70 2.66
C GLU A 438 -35.50 -8.56 1.75
N LEU A 439 -34.78 -7.42 1.73
CA LEU A 439 -35.13 -6.30 0.84
C LEU A 439 -35.03 -6.69 -0.63
N LEU A 440 -34.02 -7.48 -1.00
CA LEU A 440 -33.85 -7.98 -2.37
C LEU A 440 -34.99 -8.94 -2.78
N LYS A 441 -35.41 -9.82 -1.88
CA LYS A 441 -36.54 -10.74 -2.09
C LYS A 441 -37.84 -9.99 -2.31
N ASN A 442 -38.01 -8.84 -1.65
CA ASN A 442 -39.19 -7.99 -1.74
C ASN A 442 -39.18 -7.05 -2.96
N GLY A 443 -38.22 -7.18 -3.88
CA GLY A 443 -38.16 -6.42 -5.12
C GLY A 443 -37.71 -4.96 -4.96
N CYS A 444 -37.17 -4.57 -3.81
CA CYS A 444 -36.62 -3.22 -3.61
C CYS A 444 -35.41 -3.00 -4.52
N SER A 445 -35.40 -1.88 -5.27
CA SER A 445 -34.29 -1.58 -6.17
C SER A 445 -33.02 -1.22 -5.41
N TRP A 446 -31.86 -1.61 -5.94
CA TRP A 446 -30.54 -1.28 -5.38
C TRP A 446 -30.28 0.23 -5.21
N ARG A 447 -31.03 1.10 -5.89
CA ARG A 447 -30.85 2.56 -5.81
C ARG A 447 -31.39 3.19 -4.54
N GLU A 448 -32.37 2.54 -3.90
CA GLU A 448 -33.00 3.02 -2.67
C GLU A 448 -32.58 2.22 -1.43
N GLY A 449 -31.83 1.14 -1.62
CA GLY A 449 -31.55 0.12 -0.64
C GLY A 449 -30.28 0.34 0.19
N ILE A 450 -30.20 -0.48 1.23
CA ILE A 450 -29.07 -0.61 2.12
C ILE A 450 -28.05 -1.51 1.44
N THR A 451 -26.74 -1.15 1.50
CA THR A 451 -25.68 -1.96 0.90
C THR A 451 -25.17 -3.05 1.84
N ILE A 452 -24.72 -4.18 1.29
CA ILE A 452 -24.01 -5.22 2.04
C ILE A 452 -22.63 -4.70 2.45
N LEU A 453 -22.20 -5.02 3.67
CA LEU A 453 -20.81 -4.89 4.08
C LEU A 453 -19.99 -5.97 3.32
N LYS A 454 -19.09 -5.54 2.43
CA LYS A 454 -18.26 -6.44 1.63
C LYS A 454 -16.94 -6.77 2.31
N ASP A 455 -16.35 -5.77 2.97
CA ASP A 455 -15.03 -5.87 3.59
C ASP A 455 -15.13 -5.45 5.05
N VAL A 456 -14.81 -6.37 5.94
CA VAL A 456 -14.73 -6.10 7.38
C VAL A 456 -13.30 -6.43 7.83
N VAL A 457 -12.57 -5.42 8.24
CA VAL A 457 -11.21 -5.55 8.76
C VAL A 457 -11.24 -5.27 10.25
N MET A 458 -10.78 -6.22 11.03
CA MET A 458 -10.70 -6.09 12.48
C MET A 458 -9.26 -6.22 12.96
N ILE A 459 -8.86 -5.33 13.85
CA ILE A 459 -7.60 -5.43 14.58
C ILE A 459 -7.98 -5.73 16.04
N PRO A 460 -7.96 -7.01 16.44
CA PRO A 460 -8.35 -7.39 17.79
C PRO A 460 -7.28 -6.96 18.80
N SER A 461 -7.70 -6.49 19.95
CA SER A 461 -6.80 -6.13 21.05
C SER A 461 -6.17 -7.36 21.74
N SER A 462 -6.73 -8.57 21.57
CA SER A 462 -6.15 -9.83 22.02
C SER A 462 -6.48 -10.98 21.07
N LYS A 463 -5.53 -11.94 20.92
CA LYS A 463 -5.74 -13.14 20.08
C LYS A 463 -6.75 -14.14 20.66
N GLU A 464 -7.09 -14.02 21.93
CA GLU A 464 -8.01 -14.95 22.62
C GLU A 464 -9.46 -14.81 22.15
N ASN A 465 -9.86 -13.63 21.69
CA ASN A 465 -11.23 -13.35 21.23
C ASN A 465 -11.58 -14.04 19.90
N LEU A 466 -10.64 -14.68 19.24
CA LEU A 466 -10.87 -15.37 17.95
C LEU A 466 -11.20 -16.86 18.07
N LYS A 467 -11.08 -17.43 19.30
CA LYS A 467 -11.42 -18.84 19.54
C LYS A 467 -12.94 -19.01 19.43
N GLY A 468 -13.41 -19.83 18.50
CA GLY A 468 -14.83 -20.11 18.26
C GLY A 468 -15.46 -19.36 17.07
N CYS A 469 -14.75 -18.38 16.46
CA CYS A 469 -15.32 -17.61 15.35
C CYS A 469 -15.10 -18.24 13.96
N LYS A 470 -14.35 -19.34 13.85
CA LYS A 470 -13.94 -19.94 12.55
C LYS A 470 -15.11 -20.27 11.64
N GLU A 471 -16.15 -20.91 12.17
CA GLU A 471 -17.33 -21.31 11.39
C GLU A 471 -18.10 -20.11 10.85
N ARG A 472 -18.27 -19.06 11.69
CA ARG A 472 -18.92 -17.81 11.28
C ARG A 472 -18.13 -17.11 10.18
N ILE A 473 -16.79 -17.08 10.27
CA ILE A 473 -15.91 -16.51 9.23
C ILE A 473 -16.09 -17.25 7.91
N ILE A 474 -16.13 -18.57 7.94
CA ILE A 474 -16.32 -19.42 6.75
C ILE A 474 -17.70 -19.12 6.13
N SER A 475 -18.75 -19.07 6.94
CA SER A 475 -20.11 -18.76 6.50
C SER A 475 -20.20 -17.39 5.84
N LEU A 476 -19.62 -16.35 6.45
CA LEU A 476 -19.63 -14.99 5.90
C LEU A 476 -18.79 -14.87 4.62
N LYS A 477 -17.63 -15.55 4.54
CA LYS A 477 -16.84 -15.62 3.31
C LYS A 477 -17.59 -16.31 2.18
N ALA A 478 -18.29 -17.41 2.46
CA ALA A 478 -19.15 -18.09 1.49
C ALA A 478 -20.30 -17.17 1.00
N ALA A 479 -20.71 -16.23 1.84
CA ALA A 479 -21.69 -15.21 1.51
C ALA A 479 -21.14 -13.97 0.78
N GLY A 480 -19.85 -13.99 0.39
CA GLY A 480 -19.19 -12.90 -0.33
C GLY A 480 -18.73 -11.72 0.54
N ILE A 481 -18.63 -11.91 1.86
CA ILE A 481 -18.14 -10.91 2.80
C ILE A 481 -16.71 -11.26 3.19
N ALA A 482 -15.74 -10.43 2.80
CA ALA A 482 -14.35 -10.58 3.17
C ALA A 482 -14.14 -10.14 4.63
N ILE A 483 -13.64 -11.06 5.48
CA ILE A 483 -13.27 -10.76 6.86
C ILE A 483 -11.77 -10.97 7.02
N THR A 484 -11.08 -9.93 7.43
CA THR A 484 -9.63 -9.93 7.63
C THR A 484 -9.32 -9.53 9.08
N PHE A 485 -8.42 -10.27 9.71
CA PHE A 485 -7.83 -9.93 11.02
C PHE A 485 -6.38 -9.52 10.80
N LEU A 486 -5.99 -8.33 11.29
CA LEU A 486 -4.64 -7.77 11.17
C LEU A 486 -3.91 -7.81 12.51
#